data_dac0b32dea51b7d97b195d009a04304f
#
_entry.id   dac0b32dea51b7d97b195d009a04304f
#
_cell.length_a   1.000
_cell.length_b   1.000
_cell.length_c   1.000
_cell.angle_alpha   90.00
_cell.angle_beta   90.00
_cell.angle_gamma   90.00
#
_symmetry.space_group_name_H-M   'P 1'
#
loop_
_entity.id
_entity.type
_entity.pdbx_description
1 polymer ?
#
loop_
_entity_poly.entity_id
_entity_poly.type
_entity_poly.pdbx_seq_one_letter_code
_entity_poly.pdbx_strand_id
1 'polypeptide(L)'
;NLGNYTNTVFDQESSNPIVFALPPFIGSFSPIEDLSDLYGNEMKGEWIIQIEDNFEGTSGNLTDAELQICYSGEIILDTDNDSIADFKDNCPTIANNDQSDIDRDGLGDLCDLNTFNNFLITKSNPTCALKNNGIISINGKAHFSYKADIKGPNGYFSQKIFNHLYDATIKNLSPGNYSICITSDEEINFESCFNTLLESPDPLNVLTELNYENQSLTVDLSGATYYEILLNNSRYEFNSGRHELNLKEGLN
;
A
#
# COMPACT_ATOMS: atom_id res chain seq x y z
N ASN A 1 -32.56 55.22 10.78
CA ASN A 1 -31.19 54.82 10.45
C ASN A 1 -30.97 53.45 11.03
N LEU A 2 -30.98 52.49 10.16
CA LEU A 2 -30.69 51.12 10.49
C LEU A 2 -29.20 51.04 10.82
N GLY A 3 -28.89 50.54 12.00
CA GLY A 3 -27.51 50.45 12.46
C GLY A 3 -26.74 49.44 11.70
N ASN A 4 -25.53 49.77 11.26
CA ASN A 4 -24.62 48.82 10.66
C ASN A 4 -23.73 48.26 11.74
N TYR A 5 -23.57 46.95 11.70
CA TYR A 5 -22.51 46.24 12.40
C TYR A 5 -21.27 46.28 11.51
N THR A 6 -20.22 46.92 11.96
CA THR A 6 -18.96 47.04 11.20
C THR A 6 -17.79 46.83 12.12
N ASN A 7 -16.98 45.79 11.88
CA ASN A 7 -15.92 45.40 12.79
C ASN A 7 -16.46 45.26 14.24
N THR A 8 -17.61 44.63 14.39
CA THR A 8 -18.27 44.40 15.66
C THR A 8 -17.83 43.05 16.22
N VAL A 9 -17.36 43.04 17.45
CA VAL A 9 -16.98 41.85 18.16
C VAL A 9 -17.96 41.62 19.32
N PHE A 10 -18.52 40.42 19.40
CA PHE A 10 -19.26 39.96 20.57
C PHE A 10 -18.31 39.19 21.48
N ASP A 11 -18.08 39.74 22.66
CA ASP A 11 -17.12 39.20 23.62
C ASP A 11 -17.77 39.24 25.01
N GLN A 12 -17.88 38.07 25.64
CA GLN A 12 -18.49 37.93 26.97
C GLN A 12 -17.81 38.79 28.04
N GLU A 13 -16.51 39.03 27.91
CA GLU A 13 -15.72 39.79 28.88
C GLU A 13 -15.77 41.32 28.61
N SER A 14 -16.43 41.75 27.52
CA SER A 14 -16.58 43.16 27.23
C SER A 14 -17.46 43.85 28.26
N SER A 15 -16.99 44.96 28.77
CA SER A 15 -17.75 45.79 29.72
C SER A 15 -18.85 46.67 29.05
N ASN A 16 -19.02 46.55 27.73
CA ASN A 16 -19.91 47.40 26.96
C ASN A 16 -21.09 46.57 26.41
N PRO A 17 -22.26 46.54 27.11
CA PRO A 17 -23.38 45.73 26.65
C PRO A 17 -23.98 46.24 25.35
N ILE A 18 -24.19 45.36 24.35
CA ILE A 18 -24.80 45.73 23.06
C ILE A 18 -26.19 46.31 23.18
N VAL A 19 -26.94 45.93 24.18
CA VAL A 19 -28.33 46.42 24.44
C VAL A 19 -28.40 47.91 24.66
N PHE A 20 -27.33 48.56 25.10
CA PHE A 20 -27.27 50.00 25.38
C PHE A 20 -26.45 50.74 24.28
N ALA A 21 -25.91 50.07 23.32
CA ALA A 21 -25.12 50.69 22.27
C ALA A 21 -25.99 51.38 21.23
N LEU A 22 -25.45 52.43 20.58
CA LEU A 22 -26.06 53.12 19.48
C LEU A 22 -25.30 52.87 18.18
N PRO A 23 -26.04 52.80 17.03
CA PRO A 23 -25.38 52.62 15.74
C PRO A 23 -24.46 53.82 15.38
N PRO A 24 -23.41 53.60 14.58
CA PRO A 24 -22.97 52.30 14.09
C PRO A 24 -22.33 51.47 15.20
N PHE A 25 -22.58 50.16 15.20
CA PHE A 25 -22.03 49.25 16.19
C PHE A 25 -20.60 48.86 15.76
N ILE A 26 -19.60 49.52 16.32
CA ILE A 26 -18.19 49.35 16.01
C ILE A 26 -17.45 49.04 17.33
N GLY A 27 -16.66 47.97 17.33
CA GLY A 27 -15.86 47.55 18.47
C GLY A 27 -16.40 46.35 19.22
N SER A 28 -15.98 46.17 20.47
CA SER A 28 -16.32 44.99 21.28
C SER A 28 -17.51 45.30 22.19
N PHE A 29 -18.45 44.36 22.20
CA PHE A 29 -19.67 44.42 22.99
C PHE A 29 -19.93 43.09 23.68
N SER A 30 -20.45 43.14 24.90
CA SER A 30 -20.98 41.91 25.51
C SER A 30 -22.37 41.62 24.86
N PRO A 31 -22.63 40.34 24.55
CA PRO A 31 -23.90 39.91 23.99
C PRO A 31 -25.05 40.03 24.99
N ILE A 32 -26.31 39.96 24.51
CA ILE A 32 -27.48 39.97 25.39
C ILE A 32 -27.60 38.68 26.20
N GLU A 33 -27.31 37.56 25.53
CA GLU A 33 -27.30 36.23 26.14
C GLU A 33 -25.88 35.84 26.48
N ASP A 34 -25.74 35.09 27.55
CA ASP A 34 -24.46 34.63 28.04
C ASP A 34 -23.87 33.54 27.12
N LEU A 35 -22.65 33.73 26.66
CA LEU A 35 -21.92 32.73 25.88
C LEU A 35 -21.36 31.60 26.72
N SER A 36 -21.55 31.62 28.04
CA SER A 36 -21.06 30.57 28.93
C SER A 36 -21.64 29.18 28.64
N ASP A 37 -22.81 29.13 28.00
CA ASP A 37 -23.39 27.84 27.54
C ASP A 37 -22.54 27.14 26.48
N LEU A 38 -21.64 27.86 25.84
CA LEU A 38 -20.67 27.32 24.89
C LEU A 38 -19.42 26.74 25.59
N TYR A 39 -19.22 27.07 26.88
CA TYR A 39 -18.05 26.60 27.65
C TYR A 39 -18.15 25.10 27.92
N GLY A 40 -17.05 24.41 27.74
CA GLY A 40 -16.98 22.96 27.99
C GLY A 40 -17.52 22.08 26.86
N ASN A 41 -17.98 22.69 25.75
CA ASN A 41 -18.33 21.94 24.56
C ASN A 41 -17.09 21.52 23.80
N GLU A 42 -17.19 20.40 23.10
CA GLU A 42 -16.11 19.94 22.21
C GLU A 42 -15.93 20.93 21.03
N MET A 43 -14.69 21.29 20.74
CA MET A 43 -14.37 22.14 19.58
C MET A 43 -14.62 21.45 18.25
N LYS A 44 -14.58 20.12 18.22
CA LYS A 44 -14.77 19.30 17.02
C LYS A 44 -16.26 19.22 16.69
N GLY A 45 -16.62 19.68 15.50
CA GLY A 45 -18.01 19.64 15.03
C GLY A 45 -18.32 20.77 14.07
N GLU A 46 -19.59 20.87 13.69
CA GLU A 46 -20.11 21.93 12.86
C GLU A 46 -20.60 23.09 13.75
N TRP A 47 -20.09 24.28 13.52
CA TRP A 47 -20.51 25.50 14.17
C TRP A 47 -21.37 26.31 13.20
N ILE A 48 -22.62 26.62 13.57
CA ILE A 48 -23.58 27.32 12.70
C ILE A 48 -23.82 28.68 13.28
N ILE A 49 -23.58 29.72 12.48
CA ILE A 49 -24.00 31.10 12.79
C ILE A 49 -25.35 31.32 12.10
N GLN A 50 -26.39 31.55 12.89
CA GLN A 50 -27.72 31.88 12.38
C GLN A 50 -27.99 33.38 12.57
N ILE A 51 -28.37 34.05 11.48
CA ILE A 51 -28.69 35.47 11.50
C ILE A 51 -30.11 35.63 10.96
N GLU A 52 -30.98 36.24 11.74
CA GLU A 52 -32.37 36.49 11.37
C GLU A 52 -32.67 38.01 11.36
N ASP A 53 -33.30 38.51 10.30
CA ASP A 53 -33.85 39.85 10.23
C ASP A 53 -35.37 39.75 10.45
N ASN A 54 -35.84 40.17 11.60
CA ASN A 54 -37.24 40.07 12.01
C ASN A 54 -38.03 41.39 11.74
N PHE A 55 -37.46 42.35 11.00
CA PHE A 55 -38.12 43.60 10.71
C PHE A 55 -38.59 43.69 9.26
N GLU A 56 -39.89 43.87 9.07
CA GLU A 56 -40.45 44.06 7.73
C GLU A 56 -39.90 45.32 7.02
N GLY A 57 -39.48 45.16 5.76
CA GLY A 57 -39.02 46.25 4.91
C GLY A 57 -37.56 46.66 5.08
N THR A 58 -36.80 45.87 5.83
CA THR A 58 -35.35 46.02 5.95
C THR A 58 -34.66 44.86 5.27
N SER A 59 -33.44 45.05 4.81
CA SER A 59 -32.58 44.00 4.30
C SER A 59 -31.13 44.32 4.66
N GLY A 60 -30.38 43.32 4.99
CA GLY A 60 -28.96 43.42 5.30
C GLY A 60 -28.16 42.36 4.57
N ASN A 61 -26.88 42.58 4.39
CA ASN A 61 -25.94 41.58 3.88
C ASN A 61 -24.89 41.33 4.95
N LEU A 62 -24.68 40.07 5.27
CA LEU A 62 -23.49 39.64 6.00
C LEU A 62 -22.35 39.52 4.99
N THR A 63 -21.31 40.32 5.15
CA THR A 63 -20.15 40.31 4.25
C THR A 63 -19.05 39.45 4.75
N ASP A 64 -18.92 39.30 6.08
CA ASP A 64 -17.90 38.48 6.73
C ASP A 64 -18.34 38.18 8.17
N ALA A 65 -17.98 36.99 8.65
CA ALA A 65 -18.12 36.60 10.05
C ALA A 65 -16.98 35.69 10.44
N GLU A 66 -16.35 35.96 11.56
CA GLU A 66 -15.29 35.15 12.14
C GLU A 66 -15.72 34.69 13.54
N LEU A 67 -15.51 33.39 13.81
CA LEU A 67 -15.72 32.84 15.13
C LEU A 67 -14.33 32.52 15.75
N GLN A 68 -13.96 33.25 16.80
CA GLN A 68 -12.74 33.00 17.54
C GLN A 68 -13.06 32.22 18.81
N ILE A 69 -12.55 31.02 18.89
CA ILE A 69 -12.75 30.13 20.05
C ILE A 69 -11.44 30.02 20.82
N CYS A 70 -11.47 30.41 22.11
CA CYS A 70 -10.39 30.15 23.04
C CYS A 70 -10.65 28.82 23.77
N TYR A 71 -9.69 27.94 23.80
CA TYR A 71 -9.81 26.67 24.50
C TYR A 71 -8.72 26.53 25.56
N SER A 72 -9.05 25.81 26.64
CA SER A 72 -8.10 25.41 27.67
C SER A 72 -7.85 23.89 27.56
N GLY A 73 -6.68 23.49 27.09
CA GLY A 73 -6.31 22.09 26.93
C GLY A 73 -5.23 21.89 25.87
N GLU A 74 -4.63 20.73 25.83
CA GLU A 74 -3.77 20.35 24.70
C GLU A 74 -4.63 19.96 23.52
N ILE A 75 -4.36 20.53 22.33
CA ILE A 75 -4.92 20.00 21.09
C ILE A 75 -4.20 18.68 20.85
N ILE A 76 -4.93 17.60 20.98
CA ILE A 76 -4.44 16.28 20.60
C ILE A 76 -4.70 16.16 19.09
N LEU A 77 -3.69 16.47 18.31
CA LEU A 77 -3.74 16.30 16.87
C LEU A 77 -3.58 14.81 16.54
N ASP A 78 -4.42 14.31 15.64
CA ASP A 78 -4.38 12.96 15.07
C ASP A 78 -4.65 13.14 13.58
N THR A 79 -3.56 13.31 12.81
CA THR A 79 -3.61 13.79 11.41
C THR A 79 -4.17 12.75 10.45
N ASP A 80 -3.92 11.46 10.69
CA ASP A 80 -4.38 10.37 9.82
C ASP A 80 -5.59 9.60 10.36
N ASN A 81 -6.05 9.99 11.56
CA ASN A 81 -7.24 9.46 12.25
C ASN A 81 -7.16 7.97 12.59
N ASP A 82 -5.99 7.51 13.00
CA ASP A 82 -5.79 6.13 13.44
C ASP A 82 -6.00 5.91 14.94
N SER A 83 -6.34 6.95 15.67
CA SER A 83 -6.56 7.00 17.13
C SER A 83 -5.28 7.07 17.97
N ILE A 84 -4.14 7.30 17.33
CA ILE A 84 -2.88 7.63 18.00
C ILE A 84 -2.58 9.09 17.74
N ALA A 85 -2.30 9.84 18.79
CA ALA A 85 -1.99 11.27 18.61
C ALA A 85 -0.62 11.46 17.96
N ASP A 86 -0.49 12.45 17.04
CA ASP A 86 0.73 12.72 16.26
C ASP A 86 2.01 12.70 17.10
N PHE A 87 1.98 13.20 18.34
CA PHE A 87 3.16 13.25 19.21
C PHE A 87 3.56 11.90 19.82
N LYS A 88 2.71 10.87 19.68
CA LYS A 88 2.95 9.49 20.12
C LYS A 88 2.99 8.53 18.95
N ASP A 89 2.61 9.01 17.77
CA ASP A 89 2.50 8.21 16.58
C ASP A 89 3.86 8.11 15.88
N ASN A 90 4.27 6.89 15.58
CA ASN A 90 5.50 6.62 14.84
C ASN A 90 5.34 6.79 13.31
N CYS A 91 4.09 7.01 12.80
CA CYS A 91 3.80 7.41 11.42
C CYS A 91 2.68 8.48 11.34
N PRO A 92 2.85 9.71 11.82
CA PRO A 92 1.76 10.69 12.04
C PRO A 92 0.88 11.07 10.84
N THR A 93 1.19 10.58 9.65
CA THR A 93 0.43 10.85 8.41
C THR A 93 -0.03 9.60 7.69
N ILE A 94 0.21 8.41 8.25
CA ILE A 94 -0.12 7.12 7.66
C ILE A 94 -0.68 6.21 8.73
N ALA A 95 -1.99 6.01 8.70
CA ALA A 95 -2.72 5.26 9.71
C ALA A 95 -2.11 3.87 9.99
N ASN A 96 -1.67 3.65 11.22
CA ASN A 96 -1.01 2.42 11.67
C ASN A 96 -1.26 2.13 13.15
N ASN A 97 -2.52 1.88 13.53
CA ASN A 97 -2.94 1.66 14.92
C ASN A 97 -2.10 0.63 15.69
N ASP A 98 -1.43 -0.30 15.01
CA ASP A 98 -0.58 -1.31 15.63
C ASP A 98 0.81 -0.79 16.00
N GLN A 99 1.17 0.41 15.51
CA GLN A 99 2.43 1.09 15.80
C GLN A 99 3.65 0.17 15.58
N SER A 100 3.58 -0.69 14.55
CA SER A 100 4.64 -1.64 14.22
C SER A 100 5.91 -0.90 13.85
N ASP A 101 7.01 -1.25 14.51
CA ASP A 101 8.38 -0.74 14.31
C ASP A 101 9.34 -1.90 14.63
N ILE A 102 9.71 -2.65 13.57
CA ILE A 102 10.45 -3.91 13.71
C ILE A 102 11.90 -3.67 14.09
N ASP A 103 12.54 -2.63 13.57
CA ASP A 103 13.96 -2.32 13.83
C ASP A 103 14.17 -1.37 15.01
N ARG A 104 13.08 -0.77 15.51
CA ARG A 104 13.03 0.08 16.72
C ARG A 104 13.84 1.36 16.59
N ASP A 105 13.80 1.96 15.42
CA ASP A 105 14.45 3.25 15.19
C ASP A 105 13.57 4.45 15.52
N GLY A 106 12.25 4.21 15.76
CA GLY A 106 11.25 5.20 16.14
C GLY A 106 10.35 5.63 14.99
N LEU A 107 10.61 5.16 13.76
CA LEU A 107 9.71 5.28 12.62
C LEU A 107 8.89 3.99 12.47
N GLY A 108 7.61 4.11 12.17
CA GLY A 108 6.76 2.94 11.96
C GLY A 108 7.05 2.26 10.61
N ASP A 109 6.88 0.93 10.56
CA ASP A 109 7.13 0.11 9.36
C ASP A 109 6.44 0.64 8.09
N LEU A 110 5.32 1.34 8.21
CA LEU A 110 4.56 1.85 7.05
C LEU A 110 5.10 3.17 6.50
N CYS A 111 5.86 3.92 7.29
CA CYS A 111 6.47 5.20 6.90
C CYS A 111 8.01 5.16 6.91
N ASP A 112 8.60 3.97 7.06
CA ASP A 112 10.03 3.76 7.05
C ASP A 112 10.47 2.95 5.81
N LEU A 113 11.31 3.55 4.97
CA LEU A 113 11.91 2.89 3.81
C LEU A 113 12.96 1.84 4.19
N ASN A 114 13.63 2.04 5.33
CA ASN A 114 14.73 1.20 5.78
C ASN A 114 14.28 0.05 6.68
N THR A 115 12.97 -0.04 6.96
CA THR A 115 12.44 -1.11 7.80
C THR A 115 12.84 -2.48 7.30
N PHE A 116 13.17 -3.35 8.22
CA PHE A 116 13.46 -4.75 7.90
C PHE A 116 12.23 -5.42 7.28
N ASN A 117 12.42 -6.10 6.15
CA ASN A 117 11.36 -6.72 5.35
C ASN A 117 10.39 -5.73 4.66
N ASN A 118 10.82 -4.51 4.35
CA ASN A 118 10.03 -3.61 3.52
C ASN A 118 9.68 -4.25 2.16
N PHE A 119 10.57 -5.06 1.57
CA PHE A 119 10.33 -5.69 0.29
C PHE A 119 10.15 -7.20 0.39
N LEU A 120 9.07 -7.70 -0.22
CA LEU A 120 8.84 -9.12 -0.45
C LEU A 120 9.09 -9.44 -1.93
N ILE A 121 10.13 -10.24 -2.19
CA ILE A 121 10.43 -10.71 -3.55
C ILE A 121 10.04 -12.18 -3.64
N THR A 122 9.10 -12.48 -4.53
CA THR A 122 8.67 -13.83 -4.83
C THR A 122 9.04 -14.23 -6.25
N LYS A 123 9.24 -15.52 -6.49
CA LYS A 123 9.61 -16.04 -7.80
C LYS A 123 8.81 -17.28 -8.18
N SER A 124 8.63 -17.47 -9.47
CA SER A 124 8.19 -18.72 -10.08
C SER A 124 9.17 -19.11 -11.16
N ASN A 125 9.77 -20.29 -11.02
CA ASN A 125 10.73 -20.80 -11.99
C ASN A 125 10.06 -21.12 -13.34
N PRO A 126 10.79 -21.07 -14.46
CA PRO A 126 10.32 -21.59 -15.75
C PRO A 126 9.85 -23.05 -15.63
N THR A 127 8.80 -23.39 -16.35
CA THR A 127 8.20 -24.73 -16.27
C THR A 127 8.91 -25.79 -17.14
N CYS A 128 9.76 -25.35 -18.08
CA CYS A 128 10.56 -26.23 -18.94
C CYS A 128 11.92 -25.61 -19.20
N ALA A 129 12.93 -26.44 -19.44
CA ALA A 129 14.34 -26.07 -19.57
C ALA A 129 14.63 -24.98 -20.64
N LEU A 130 13.81 -24.86 -21.67
CA LEU A 130 13.99 -23.90 -22.77
C LEU A 130 12.88 -22.84 -22.85
N LYS A 131 12.00 -22.80 -21.85
CA LYS A 131 10.94 -21.78 -21.82
C LYS A 131 11.32 -20.58 -20.99
N ASN A 132 11.03 -19.40 -21.53
CA ASN A 132 11.17 -18.13 -20.81
C ASN A 132 9.81 -17.74 -20.25
N ASN A 133 9.32 -18.47 -19.25
CA ASN A 133 8.05 -18.20 -18.59
C ASN A 133 8.19 -18.05 -17.06
N GLY A 134 9.41 -17.81 -16.60
CA GLY A 134 9.68 -17.44 -15.21
C GLY A 134 9.03 -16.11 -14.85
N ILE A 135 8.74 -15.93 -13.56
CA ILE A 135 8.10 -14.74 -13.02
C ILE A 135 8.86 -14.30 -11.77
N ILE A 136 9.04 -12.99 -11.63
CA ILE A 136 9.47 -12.34 -10.39
C ILE A 136 8.41 -11.31 -10.03
N SER A 137 7.95 -11.29 -8.79
CA SER A 137 7.06 -10.28 -8.24
C SER A 137 7.72 -9.60 -7.05
N ILE A 138 7.58 -8.27 -6.99
CA ILE A 138 8.14 -7.39 -5.98
C ILE A 138 6.99 -6.64 -5.34
N ASN A 139 6.85 -6.75 -4.03
CA ASN A 139 5.90 -5.99 -3.23
C ASN A 139 6.66 -5.12 -2.23
N GLY A 140 6.21 -3.88 -2.04
CA GLY A 140 6.71 -2.95 -1.02
C GLY A 140 5.65 -2.73 0.05
N LYS A 141 6.04 -2.72 1.32
CA LYS A 141 5.17 -2.55 2.49
C LYS A 141 4.94 -1.08 2.83
N ALA A 142 6.02 -0.33 2.94
CA ALA A 142 5.97 1.08 3.30
C ALA A 142 5.31 1.92 2.20
N HIS A 143 4.64 3.00 2.58
CA HIS A 143 3.76 3.80 1.73
C HIS A 143 4.52 4.79 0.83
N PHE A 144 5.47 4.26 0.05
CA PHE A 144 6.28 5.02 -0.89
C PHE A 144 6.06 4.59 -2.33
N SER A 145 6.52 5.43 -3.25
CA SER A 145 6.68 5.10 -4.66
C SER A 145 8.09 4.56 -4.90
N TYR A 146 8.17 3.42 -5.58
CA TYR A 146 9.40 2.69 -5.80
C TYR A 146 9.69 2.52 -7.29
N LYS A 147 10.97 2.48 -7.59
CA LYS A 147 11.50 2.14 -8.90
C LYS A 147 12.45 0.96 -8.77
N ALA A 148 12.15 -0.15 -9.44
CA ALA A 148 13.00 -1.32 -9.48
C ALA A 148 13.72 -1.41 -10.83
N ASP A 149 15.04 -1.54 -10.80
CA ASP A 149 15.89 -1.88 -11.93
C ASP A 149 16.25 -3.36 -11.85
N ILE A 150 15.81 -4.16 -12.82
CA ILE A 150 16.00 -5.59 -12.87
C ILE A 150 17.00 -5.94 -13.97
N LYS A 151 18.14 -6.50 -13.60
CA LYS A 151 19.16 -7.02 -14.50
C LYS A 151 19.19 -8.54 -14.46
N GLY A 152 19.33 -9.20 -15.60
CA GLY A 152 19.29 -10.65 -15.69
C GLY A 152 20.27 -11.22 -16.72
N PRO A 153 20.18 -12.53 -17.04
CA PRO A 153 21.06 -13.18 -17.99
C PRO A 153 20.95 -12.59 -19.38
N ASN A 154 22.01 -12.79 -20.20
CA ASN A 154 22.08 -12.34 -21.58
C ASN A 154 21.81 -10.84 -21.80
N GLY A 155 22.16 -9.99 -20.83
CA GLY A 155 21.95 -8.54 -20.93
C GLY A 155 20.50 -8.11 -20.70
N TYR A 156 19.66 -8.96 -20.14
CA TYR A 156 18.30 -8.59 -19.80
C TYR A 156 18.29 -7.39 -18.85
N PHE A 157 17.46 -6.40 -19.19
CA PHE A 157 17.18 -5.25 -18.36
C PHE A 157 15.69 -4.89 -18.43
N SER A 158 15.10 -4.61 -17.30
CA SER A 158 13.74 -4.08 -17.19
C SER A 158 13.65 -3.12 -16.02
N GLN A 159 12.83 -2.09 -16.16
CA GLN A 159 12.53 -1.14 -15.10
C GLN A 159 11.03 -1.18 -14.78
N LYS A 160 10.68 -1.14 -13.50
CA LYS A 160 9.30 -1.14 -13.02
C LYS A 160 9.11 -0.07 -11.96
N ILE A 161 7.97 0.61 -12.02
CA ILE A 161 7.50 1.50 -10.96
C ILE A 161 6.36 0.76 -10.25
N PHE A 162 6.36 0.80 -8.93
CA PHE A 162 5.36 0.17 -8.06
C PHE A 162 5.22 0.94 -6.74
N ASN A 163 4.26 0.58 -5.92
CA ASN A 163 4.04 1.14 -4.58
C ASN A 163 3.40 0.07 -3.68
N HIS A 164 3.05 0.43 -2.44
CA HIS A 164 2.40 -0.48 -1.48
C HIS A 164 1.06 -1.07 -1.95
N LEU A 165 0.38 -0.44 -2.93
CA LEU A 165 -0.91 -0.90 -3.46
C LEU A 165 -0.77 -1.78 -4.71
N TYR A 166 0.33 -1.64 -5.46
CA TYR A 166 0.51 -2.29 -6.76
C TYR A 166 1.89 -2.91 -6.86
N ASP A 167 1.93 -4.23 -6.96
CA ASP A 167 3.15 -5.02 -7.12
C ASP A 167 3.80 -4.82 -8.50
N ALA A 168 5.13 -4.84 -8.53
CA ALA A 168 5.85 -5.00 -9.78
C ALA A 168 5.95 -6.49 -10.14
N THR A 169 5.28 -6.90 -11.20
CA THR A 169 5.40 -8.26 -11.74
C THR A 169 6.14 -8.27 -13.08
N ILE A 170 7.20 -9.06 -13.14
CA ILE A 170 8.04 -9.26 -14.31
C ILE A 170 7.82 -10.68 -14.80
N LYS A 171 7.38 -10.83 -16.06
CA LYS A 171 7.04 -12.11 -16.68
C LYS A 171 7.97 -12.44 -17.85
N ASN A 172 7.86 -13.65 -18.35
CA ASN A 172 8.61 -14.16 -19.51
C ASN A 172 10.12 -14.15 -19.27
N LEU A 173 10.53 -14.50 -18.06
CA LEU A 173 11.92 -14.54 -17.66
C LEU A 173 12.56 -15.91 -17.99
N SER A 174 13.80 -15.88 -18.49
CA SER A 174 14.63 -17.06 -18.68
C SER A 174 15.21 -17.54 -17.35
N PRO A 175 15.64 -18.81 -17.24
CA PRO A 175 16.45 -19.26 -16.12
C PRO A 175 17.73 -18.43 -15.97
N GLY A 176 18.19 -18.22 -14.74
CA GLY A 176 19.42 -17.53 -14.43
C GLY A 176 19.34 -16.59 -13.23
N ASN A 177 20.43 -15.92 -12.94
CA ASN A 177 20.53 -14.97 -11.84
C ASN A 177 19.96 -13.61 -12.25
N TYR A 178 19.17 -13.03 -11.36
CA TYR A 178 18.61 -11.69 -11.48
C TYR A 178 19.06 -10.84 -10.30
N SER A 179 19.51 -9.63 -10.60
CA SER A 179 19.77 -8.57 -9.62
C SER A 179 18.65 -7.54 -9.71
N ILE A 180 18.09 -7.17 -8.57
CA ILE A 180 16.96 -6.24 -8.44
C ILE A 180 17.41 -5.14 -7.51
N CYS A 181 17.57 -3.91 -8.00
CA CYS A 181 17.88 -2.75 -7.19
C CYS A 181 16.66 -1.83 -7.14
N ILE A 182 16.22 -1.52 -5.94
CA ILE A 182 15.02 -0.71 -5.66
C ILE A 182 15.46 0.63 -5.10
N THR A 183 14.94 1.71 -5.69
CA THR A 183 15.15 3.09 -5.26
C THR A 183 13.80 3.76 -5.02
N SER A 184 13.80 4.87 -4.28
CA SER A 184 12.66 5.78 -4.14
C SER A 184 13.11 7.20 -4.44
N ASP A 185 12.26 7.97 -5.13
CA ASP A 185 12.54 9.39 -5.38
C ASP A 185 12.20 10.26 -4.15
N GLU A 186 11.52 9.68 -3.16
CA GLU A 186 11.09 10.36 -1.94
C GLU A 186 12.20 10.42 -0.88
N GLU A 187 13.19 9.53 -0.98
CA GLU A 187 14.39 9.55 -0.12
C GLU A 187 15.68 9.52 -0.96
N ILE A 188 16.46 10.59 -0.86
CA ILE A 188 17.72 10.73 -1.60
C ILE A 188 18.74 9.70 -1.09
N ASN A 189 19.31 8.93 -2.02
CA ASN A 189 20.29 7.86 -1.80
C ASN A 189 19.73 6.56 -1.22
N PHE A 190 18.41 6.39 -1.12
CA PHE A 190 17.86 5.08 -0.81
C PHE A 190 18.08 4.12 -1.98
N GLU A 191 18.76 3.01 -1.71
CA GLU A 191 18.90 1.90 -2.64
C GLU A 191 18.95 0.58 -1.86
N SER A 192 18.09 -0.35 -2.22
CA SER A 192 18.07 -1.71 -1.66
C SER A 192 18.17 -2.73 -2.80
N CYS A 193 19.22 -3.57 -2.78
CA CYS A 193 19.49 -4.51 -3.86
C CYS A 193 19.35 -5.97 -3.39
N PHE A 194 18.72 -6.78 -4.23
CA PHE A 194 18.44 -8.19 -3.99
C PHE A 194 18.92 -9.05 -5.17
N ASN A 195 19.27 -10.30 -4.89
CA ASN A 195 19.57 -11.27 -5.91
C ASN A 195 18.64 -12.46 -5.81
N THR A 196 18.18 -12.96 -6.93
CA THR A 196 17.35 -14.16 -7.00
C THR A 196 17.74 -15.02 -8.20
N LEU A 197 17.68 -16.34 -8.02
CA LEU A 197 17.95 -17.33 -9.07
C LEU A 197 16.64 -17.93 -9.55
N LEU A 198 16.33 -17.76 -10.84
CA LEU A 198 15.34 -18.61 -11.50
C LEU A 198 16.02 -19.87 -12.00
N GLU A 199 15.66 -21.00 -11.40
CA GLU A 199 16.22 -22.30 -11.72
C GLU A 199 15.69 -22.82 -13.05
N SER A 200 16.56 -23.44 -13.84
CA SER A 200 16.13 -24.21 -15.00
C SER A 200 15.64 -25.58 -14.52
N PRO A 201 14.45 -26.01 -14.89
CA PRO A 201 14.08 -27.40 -14.72
C PRO A 201 15.06 -28.32 -15.48
N ASP A 202 15.26 -29.51 -14.98
CA ASP A 202 16.04 -30.51 -15.70
C ASP A 202 15.41 -30.79 -17.07
N PRO A 203 16.22 -30.96 -18.11
CA PRO A 203 15.70 -31.31 -19.44
C PRO A 203 15.01 -32.66 -19.36
N LEU A 204 13.89 -32.78 -20.09
CA LEU A 204 13.22 -34.05 -20.27
C LEU A 204 14.19 -35.06 -20.86
N ASN A 205 14.38 -36.17 -20.17
CA ASN A 205 15.22 -37.26 -20.62
C ASN A 205 14.43 -38.57 -20.53
N VAL A 206 14.49 -39.32 -21.62
CA VAL A 206 13.89 -40.67 -21.73
C VAL A 206 14.93 -41.61 -22.29
N LEU A 207 15.39 -42.51 -21.47
CA LEU A 207 16.26 -43.62 -21.89
C LEU A 207 15.43 -44.88 -22.00
N THR A 208 15.66 -45.64 -23.05
CA THR A 208 14.94 -46.89 -23.28
C THR A 208 15.92 -48.04 -23.49
N GLU A 209 15.61 -49.18 -22.89
CA GLU A 209 16.38 -50.42 -23.03
C GLU A 209 15.40 -51.55 -23.34
N LEU A 210 15.64 -52.23 -24.44
CA LEU A 210 14.84 -53.36 -24.88
C LEU A 210 15.46 -54.68 -24.42
N ASN A 211 14.70 -55.50 -23.73
CA ASN A 211 15.08 -56.85 -23.31
C ASN A 211 14.30 -57.86 -24.18
N TYR A 212 15.00 -58.48 -25.07
CA TYR A 212 14.42 -59.48 -25.99
C TYR A 212 14.09 -60.79 -25.32
N GLU A 213 14.84 -61.18 -24.29
CA GLU A 213 14.62 -62.44 -23.57
C GLU A 213 13.32 -62.43 -22.78
N ASN A 214 13.07 -61.32 -22.11
CA ASN A 214 11.88 -61.10 -21.27
C ASN A 214 10.74 -60.42 -22.00
N GLN A 215 10.94 -60.04 -23.27
CA GLN A 215 9.97 -59.29 -24.06
C GLN A 215 9.50 -58.03 -23.29
N SER A 216 10.43 -57.26 -22.77
CA SER A 216 10.16 -56.07 -22.00
C SER A 216 10.92 -54.86 -22.50
N LEU A 217 10.30 -53.67 -22.34
CA LEU A 217 10.88 -52.36 -22.55
C LEU A 217 11.08 -51.66 -21.21
N THR A 218 12.31 -51.45 -20.83
CA THR A 218 12.60 -50.56 -19.72
C THR A 218 12.69 -49.14 -20.18
N VAL A 219 11.99 -48.21 -19.50
CA VAL A 219 12.07 -46.79 -19.70
C VAL A 219 12.57 -46.12 -18.43
N ASP A 220 13.59 -45.27 -18.56
CA ASP A 220 14.12 -44.46 -17.48
C ASP A 220 13.78 -42.99 -17.76
N LEU A 221 12.95 -42.41 -16.88
CA LEU A 221 12.27 -41.15 -17.07
C LEU A 221 12.79 -40.11 -16.08
N SER A 222 13.30 -38.98 -16.56
CA SER A 222 13.76 -37.89 -15.73
C SER A 222 13.49 -36.51 -16.35
N GLY A 223 13.45 -35.46 -15.54
CA GLY A 223 13.19 -34.08 -15.97
C GLY A 223 11.73 -33.65 -15.96
N ALA A 224 10.80 -34.53 -15.59
CA ALA A 224 9.40 -34.16 -15.30
C ALA A 224 8.85 -35.00 -14.12
N THR A 225 7.76 -34.59 -13.54
CA THR A 225 7.12 -35.31 -12.43
C THR A 225 6.09 -36.32 -12.91
N TYR A 226 5.63 -36.18 -14.14
CA TYR A 226 4.58 -37.02 -14.73
C TYR A 226 4.86 -37.27 -16.21
N TYR A 227 4.68 -38.52 -16.64
CA TYR A 227 4.89 -38.99 -18.00
C TYR A 227 3.70 -39.81 -18.46
N GLU A 228 3.39 -39.67 -19.72
CA GLU A 228 2.44 -40.50 -20.43
C GLU A 228 3.16 -41.22 -21.56
N ILE A 229 3.07 -42.54 -21.57
CA ILE A 229 3.62 -43.37 -22.64
C ILE A 229 2.47 -44.09 -23.33
N LEU A 230 2.40 -43.95 -24.64
CA LEU A 230 1.50 -44.69 -25.48
C LEU A 230 2.25 -45.88 -26.12
N LEU A 231 1.85 -47.07 -25.75
CA LEU A 231 2.42 -48.32 -26.28
C LEU A 231 1.29 -49.21 -26.76
N ASN A 232 1.30 -49.66 -28.02
CA ASN A 232 0.23 -50.53 -28.58
C ASN A 232 -1.21 -50.03 -28.35
N ASN A 233 -1.45 -48.74 -28.52
CA ASN A 233 -2.71 -48.08 -28.22
C ASN A 233 -3.17 -48.12 -26.73
N SER A 234 -2.29 -48.62 -25.86
CA SER A 234 -2.53 -48.59 -24.40
C SER A 234 -1.77 -47.41 -23.80
N ARG A 235 -2.42 -46.69 -22.93
CA ARG A 235 -1.87 -45.51 -22.23
C ARG A 235 -1.34 -45.97 -20.87
N TYR A 236 -0.12 -45.58 -20.57
CA TYR A 236 0.54 -45.83 -19.31
C TYR A 236 0.95 -44.51 -18.69
N GLU A 237 0.74 -44.36 -17.42
CA GLU A 237 1.07 -43.15 -16.67
C GLU A 237 2.13 -43.48 -15.60
N PHE A 238 3.18 -42.68 -15.58
CA PHE A 238 4.33 -42.88 -14.69
C PHE A 238 4.78 -41.56 -14.05
N ASN A 239 5.36 -41.66 -12.88
CA ASN A 239 6.24 -40.65 -12.31
C ASN A 239 7.68 -40.82 -12.84
N SER A 240 8.59 -39.90 -12.47
CA SER A 240 10.01 -40.04 -12.76
C SER A 240 10.58 -41.37 -12.19
N GLY A 241 11.55 -41.93 -12.86
CA GLY A 241 12.23 -43.18 -12.46
C GLY A 241 12.23 -44.25 -13.54
N ARG A 242 12.67 -45.43 -13.14
CA ARG A 242 12.79 -46.59 -14.02
C ARG A 242 11.54 -47.46 -13.96
N HIS A 243 10.94 -47.72 -15.13
CA HIS A 243 9.71 -48.50 -15.28
C HIS A 243 9.91 -49.58 -16.35
N GLU A 244 9.21 -50.70 -16.19
CA GLU A 244 9.26 -51.82 -17.12
C GLU A 244 7.88 -52.04 -17.74
N LEU A 245 7.82 -52.15 -19.06
CA LEU A 245 6.61 -52.36 -19.84
C LEU A 245 6.76 -53.71 -20.57
N ASN A 246 5.75 -54.55 -20.42
CA ASN A 246 5.71 -55.83 -21.15
C ASN A 246 5.31 -55.56 -22.61
N LEU A 247 6.06 -56.15 -23.53
CA LEU A 247 5.82 -56.11 -24.94
C LEU A 247 4.98 -57.31 -25.38
N LYS A 248 4.25 -57.13 -26.45
CA LYS A 248 3.50 -58.22 -27.09
C LYS A 248 4.35 -58.76 -28.23
N GLU A 249 4.10 -60.04 -28.58
CA GLU A 249 4.71 -60.63 -29.77
C GLU A 249 4.25 -59.90 -31.03
N GLY A 250 5.18 -59.52 -31.89
CA GLY A 250 4.91 -58.77 -33.10
C GLY A 250 5.38 -57.29 -33.06
N LEU A 251 4.71 -56.42 -33.81
CA LEU A 251 4.98 -54.97 -33.83
C LEU A 251 4.38 -54.29 -32.63
N ASN A 252 5.20 -53.59 -31.87
CA ASN A 252 4.80 -52.84 -30.65
C ASN A 252 4.86 -51.33 -30.90
#